data_1d286f902f45f072ed891e59baa4e7d2
#
_entry.id   1d286f902f45f072ed891e59baa4e7d2
#
_cell.length_a   1.000
_cell.length_b   1.000
_cell.length_c   1.000
_cell.angle_alpha   90.00
_cell.angle_beta   90.00
_cell.angle_gamma   90.00
#
_symmetry.space_group_name_H-M   'P 1'
#
loop_
_entity.id
_entity.type
_entity.pdbx_description
1 polymer ?
#
loop_
_entity_poly.entity_id
_entity_poly.type
_entity_poly.pdbx_seq_one_letter_code
_entity_poly.pdbx_strand_id
1 'polypeptide(L)'
;MAGGNWTIQNKVLPGVYTNVVGKGAAEVGAGTRGIVAMPIVLPWLAEKTIVTVQADDLTALYNLIGAPMLPVREALKYAHTVLIYRPNEGVKATATAGNLTATAKYSGSVGNRLTVSIEAIPGNSGQYYVRTFLDGSEVDIPVSYT
;
A
#
# COMPACT_ATOMS: atom_id res chain seq x y z
N MET A 1 37.88 -2.39 29.43
CA MET A 1 37.82 -1.71 30.76
C MET A 1 36.48 -0.98 30.80
N ALA A 2 35.57 -1.41 31.69
CA ALA A 2 34.27 -0.76 31.86
C ALA A 2 34.49 0.53 32.67
N GLY A 3 34.19 1.68 32.08
CA GLY A 3 34.21 2.96 32.79
C GLY A 3 33.03 3.03 33.73
N GLY A 4 33.31 3.09 35.02
CA GLY A 4 32.31 3.20 36.07
C GLY A 4 31.63 4.59 36.01
N ASN A 5 30.32 4.59 36.09
CA ASN A 5 29.51 5.81 36.20
C ASN A 5 29.50 6.24 37.67
N TRP A 6 29.99 7.46 37.98
CA TRP A 6 30.05 7.99 39.32
C TRP A 6 28.80 8.80 39.61
N THR A 7 27.94 8.28 40.47
CA THR A 7 26.71 8.99 40.90
C THR A 7 26.94 9.93 42.10
N ILE A 8 28.03 9.76 42.83
CA ILE A 8 28.39 10.61 43.98
C ILE A 8 29.84 11.03 43.84
N GLN A 9 30.09 12.35 43.76
CA GLN A 9 31.43 12.91 43.64
C GLN A 9 31.94 13.45 44.97
N ASN A 10 32.33 12.58 45.88
CA ASN A 10 33.00 12.97 47.12
C ASN A 10 34.52 12.82 46.94
N LYS A 11 35.17 13.89 46.47
CA LYS A 11 36.59 13.92 46.13
C LYS A 11 37.40 14.52 47.30
N VAL A 12 38.17 13.73 47.96
CA VAL A 12 38.96 14.12 49.13
C VAL A 12 40.40 14.50 48.78
N LEU A 13 40.89 14.14 47.61
CA LEU A 13 42.27 14.39 47.16
C LEU A 13 42.32 15.30 45.93
N PRO A 14 43.29 16.21 45.81
CA PRO A 14 43.46 17.01 44.59
C PRO A 14 43.92 16.10 43.46
N GLY A 15 43.19 16.19 42.34
CA GLY A 15 43.45 15.41 41.11
C GLY A 15 42.50 15.79 39.99
N VAL A 16 42.81 15.37 38.77
CA VAL A 16 41.93 15.55 37.61
C VAL A 16 40.94 14.37 37.59
N TYR A 17 39.66 14.67 37.71
CA TYR A 17 38.58 13.70 37.70
C TYR A 17 37.72 13.92 36.47
N THR A 18 37.77 12.99 35.52
CA THR A 18 36.93 13.00 34.35
C THR A 18 35.72 12.06 34.55
N ASN A 19 34.52 12.64 34.55
CA ASN A 19 33.31 11.86 34.54
C ASN A 19 32.81 11.81 33.08
N VAL A 20 32.96 10.69 32.39
CA VAL A 20 32.40 10.44 31.07
C VAL A 20 31.00 9.90 31.26
N VAL A 21 30.03 10.81 31.28
CA VAL A 21 28.63 10.39 31.16
C VAL A 21 28.41 10.12 29.69
N GLY A 22 28.43 8.86 29.29
CA GLY A 22 27.89 8.47 27.99
C GLY A 22 26.41 8.91 27.96
N LYS A 23 26.10 9.97 27.27
CA LYS A 23 24.72 10.14 26.77
C LYS A 23 24.49 8.93 25.88
N GLY A 24 23.74 7.97 26.42
CA GLY A 24 23.25 6.86 25.60
C GLY A 24 22.78 7.41 24.29
N ALA A 25 23.21 6.83 23.19
CA ALA A 25 22.62 7.12 21.90
C ALA A 25 21.11 7.10 22.15
N ALA A 26 20.42 8.18 21.78
CA ALA A 26 18.99 8.18 21.89
C ALA A 26 18.52 6.88 21.24
N GLU A 27 18.01 5.95 22.04
CA GLU A 27 17.31 4.81 21.52
C GLU A 27 16.13 5.39 20.76
N VAL A 28 16.32 5.54 19.48
CA VAL A 28 15.20 5.75 18.57
C VAL A 28 14.40 4.48 18.69
N GLY A 29 13.37 4.54 19.52
CA GLY A 29 12.51 3.41 19.80
C GLY A 29 12.17 2.72 18.49
N ALA A 30 12.29 1.40 18.44
CA ALA A 30 11.95 0.57 17.28
C ALA A 30 10.47 0.71 16.85
N GLY A 31 9.69 1.56 17.52
CA GLY A 31 8.23 1.64 17.41
C GLY A 31 7.68 2.36 16.19
N THR A 32 8.44 3.15 15.44
CA THR A 32 7.87 3.92 14.31
C THR A 32 8.82 4.04 13.12
N ARG A 33 9.88 3.30 13.09
CA ARG A 33 10.75 3.21 11.92
C ARG A 33 10.06 2.38 10.87
N GLY A 34 9.89 2.95 9.69
CA GLY A 34 9.42 2.20 8.54
C GLY A 34 8.05 2.60 8.04
N ILE A 35 7.57 3.81 8.35
CA ILE A 35 6.45 4.42 7.65
C ILE A 35 7.01 5.47 6.69
N VAL A 36 6.74 5.31 5.41
CA VAL A 36 7.08 6.26 4.35
C VAL A 36 5.80 6.78 3.73
N ALA A 37 5.66 8.09 3.60
CA ALA A 37 4.57 8.70 2.86
C ALA A 37 5.09 9.27 1.54
N MET A 38 4.39 8.98 0.44
CA MET A 38 4.76 9.49 -0.88
C MET A 38 3.55 9.86 -1.73
N PRO A 39 3.55 11.04 -2.35
CA PRO A 39 2.65 11.33 -3.46
C PRO A 39 3.17 10.63 -4.71
N ILE A 40 2.29 9.94 -5.42
CA ILE A 40 2.65 9.21 -6.63
C ILE A 40 1.51 9.22 -7.64
N VAL A 41 1.83 9.47 -8.91
CA VAL A 41 0.87 9.39 -10.01
C VAL A 41 0.67 7.93 -10.39
N LEU A 42 -0.55 7.45 -10.24
CA LEU A 42 -0.91 6.06 -10.51
C LEU A 42 -2.09 5.96 -11.49
N PRO A 43 -2.10 4.93 -12.35
CA PRO A 43 -3.20 4.66 -13.27
C PRO A 43 -4.38 3.92 -12.62
N TRP A 44 -4.33 3.73 -11.31
CA TRP A 44 -5.33 3.06 -10.49
C TRP A 44 -5.20 3.46 -9.03
N LEU A 45 -6.11 3.07 -8.16
CA LEU A 45 -6.30 3.39 -6.75
C LEU A 45 -7.16 4.64 -6.51
N ALA A 46 -7.59 4.79 -5.25
CA ALA A 46 -8.40 5.91 -4.81
C ALA A 46 -7.65 7.24 -5.02
N GLU A 47 -8.34 8.21 -5.56
CA GLU A 47 -7.82 9.55 -5.80
C GLU A 47 -7.91 10.41 -4.55
N LYS A 48 -6.96 11.32 -4.34
CA LYS A 48 -6.95 12.30 -3.25
C LYS A 48 -7.17 11.70 -1.85
N THR A 49 -6.82 10.43 -1.71
CA THR A 49 -6.98 9.66 -0.47
C THR A 49 -5.65 8.99 -0.13
N ILE A 50 -5.36 8.87 1.15
CA ILE A 50 -4.18 8.11 1.60
C ILE A 50 -4.55 6.62 1.59
N VAL A 51 -3.78 5.84 0.85
CA VAL A 51 -3.86 4.38 0.81
C VAL A 51 -2.65 3.79 1.50
N THR A 52 -2.88 2.91 2.45
CA THR A 52 -1.81 2.19 3.15
C THR A 52 -1.46 0.94 2.35
N VAL A 53 -0.17 0.73 2.10
CA VAL A 53 0.35 -0.43 1.39
C VAL A 53 1.42 -1.09 2.24
N GLN A 54 1.31 -2.39 2.40
CA GLN A 54 2.27 -3.26 3.06
C GLN A 54 2.91 -4.23 2.06
N ALA A 55 3.90 -4.98 2.50
CA ALA A 55 4.61 -5.93 1.63
C ALA A 55 3.67 -6.99 1.03
N ASP A 56 2.65 -7.42 1.78
CA ASP A 56 1.69 -8.43 1.33
C ASP A 56 0.80 -7.92 0.19
N ASP A 57 0.49 -6.61 0.17
CA ASP A 57 -0.33 -5.99 -0.86
C ASP A 57 0.45 -5.74 -2.16
N LEU A 58 1.79 -5.66 -2.05
CA LEU A 58 2.64 -5.19 -3.13
C LEU A 58 2.54 -6.04 -4.40
N THR A 59 2.50 -7.36 -4.25
CA THR A 59 2.48 -8.28 -5.41
C THR A 59 1.20 -8.08 -6.22
N ALA A 60 0.05 -8.02 -5.55
CA ALA A 60 -1.23 -7.81 -6.20
C ALA A 60 -1.30 -6.43 -6.89
N LEU A 61 -0.86 -5.38 -6.20
CA LEU A 61 -0.83 -4.03 -6.76
C LEU A 61 0.17 -3.89 -7.91
N TYR A 62 1.34 -4.54 -7.82
CA TYR A 62 2.32 -4.52 -8.88
C TYR A 62 1.82 -5.24 -10.14
N ASN A 63 1.17 -6.38 -9.99
CA ASN A 63 0.58 -7.10 -11.11
C ASN A 63 -0.54 -6.30 -11.79
N LEU A 64 -1.29 -5.53 -11.01
CA LEU A 64 -2.39 -4.70 -11.52
C LEU A 64 -1.92 -3.41 -12.18
N ILE A 65 -0.97 -2.70 -11.56
CA ILE A 65 -0.55 -1.33 -11.93
C ILE A 65 0.74 -1.35 -12.78
N GLY A 66 1.67 -2.24 -12.45
CA GLY A 66 2.95 -2.38 -13.14
C GLY A 66 4.03 -1.40 -12.67
N ALA A 67 4.84 -0.93 -13.63
CA ALA A 67 6.03 -0.11 -13.39
C ALA A 67 5.84 1.13 -12.48
N PRO A 68 4.70 1.85 -12.49
CA PRO A 68 4.48 2.96 -11.55
C PRO A 68 4.59 2.59 -10.07
N MET A 69 4.49 1.29 -9.72
CA MET A 69 4.66 0.81 -8.33
C MET A 69 6.11 0.57 -7.92
N LEU A 70 7.09 0.75 -8.82
CA LEU A 70 8.51 0.56 -8.51
C LEU A 70 9.00 1.40 -7.32
N PRO A 71 8.69 2.69 -7.20
CA PRO A 71 9.10 3.49 -6.03
C PRO A 71 8.55 2.94 -4.71
N VAL A 72 7.31 2.43 -4.73
CA VAL A 72 6.68 1.81 -3.55
C VAL A 72 7.40 0.52 -3.17
N ARG A 73 7.75 -0.30 -4.16
CA ARG A 73 8.53 -1.53 -3.96
C ARG A 73 9.90 -1.23 -3.36
N GLU A 74 10.59 -0.20 -3.85
CA GLU A 74 11.88 0.19 -3.31
C GLU A 74 11.76 0.72 -1.87
N ALA A 75 10.72 1.50 -1.58
CA ALA A 75 10.46 1.99 -0.23
C ALA A 75 10.18 0.84 0.76
N LEU A 76 9.42 -0.17 0.35
CA LEU A 76 9.07 -1.34 1.17
C LEU A 76 10.26 -2.28 1.48
N LYS A 77 11.42 -2.10 0.83
CA LYS A 77 12.65 -2.80 1.25
C LYS A 77 13.17 -2.31 2.60
N TYR A 78 12.86 -1.07 2.98
CA TYR A 78 13.36 -0.41 4.18
C TYR A 78 12.25 0.07 5.12
N ALA A 79 11.02 0.14 4.62
CA ALA A 79 9.83 0.53 5.35
C ALA A 79 8.89 -0.66 5.56
N HIS A 80 8.22 -0.69 6.69
CA HIS A 80 7.17 -1.67 6.96
C HIS A 80 5.85 -1.30 6.25
N THR A 81 5.61 0.00 6.13
CA THR A 81 4.36 0.54 5.60
C THR A 81 4.64 1.75 4.70
N VAL A 82 3.98 1.80 3.56
CA VAL A 82 4.00 2.96 2.66
C VAL A 82 2.61 3.55 2.57
N LEU A 83 2.51 4.85 2.86
CA LEU A 83 1.30 5.65 2.70
C LEU A 83 1.37 6.32 1.33
N ILE A 84 0.52 5.90 0.42
CA ILE A 84 0.45 6.44 -0.94
C ILE A 84 -0.65 7.50 -0.99
N TYR A 85 -0.32 8.66 -1.54
CA TYR A 85 -1.31 9.65 -1.93
C TYR A 85 -1.30 9.80 -3.44
N ARG A 86 -2.44 9.54 -4.08
CA ARG A 86 -2.62 9.71 -5.52
C ARG A 86 -3.18 11.12 -5.81
N PRO A 87 -2.35 12.05 -6.32
CA PRO A 87 -2.79 13.42 -6.59
C PRO A 87 -3.58 13.56 -7.90
N ASN A 88 -3.32 12.67 -8.87
CA ASN A 88 -3.94 12.75 -10.19
C ASN A 88 -5.39 12.26 -10.17
N GLU A 89 -6.24 13.01 -10.83
CA GLU A 89 -7.61 12.65 -11.15
C GLU A 89 -7.70 11.95 -12.50
N GLY A 90 -8.80 11.30 -12.76
CA GLY A 90 -9.07 10.68 -14.04
C GLY A 90 -10.55 10.35 -14.21
N VAL A 91 -10.89 9.76 -15.33
CA VAL A 91 -12.23 9.28 -15.62
C VAL A 91 -12.30 7.77 -15.37
N LYS A 92 -13.39 7.32 -14.76
CA LYS A 92 -13.66 5.89 -14.58
C LYS A 92 -14.08 5.29 -15.91
N ALA A 93 -13.53 4.13 -16.25
CA ALA A 93 -13.99 3.37 -17.39
C ALA A 93 -15.41 2.89 -17.16
N THR A 94 -16.24 2.96 -18.21
CA THR A 94 -17.62 2.48 -18.20
C THR A 94 -17.87 1.63 -19.43
N ALA A 95 -18.64 0.58 -19.29
CA ALA A 95 -19.10 -0.26 -20.39
C ALA A 95 -20.59 -0.53 -20.20
N THR A 96 -21.37 -0.41 -21.28
CA THR A 96 -22.83 -0.64 -21.26
C THR A 96 -23.18 -1.76 -22.22
N ALA A 97 -23.99 -2.71 -21.74
CA ALA A 97 -24.56 -3.76 -22.52
C ALA A 97 -26.06 -3.90 -22.17
N GLY A 98 -26.94 -3.59 -23.13
CA GLY A 98 -28.37 -3.49 -22.89
C GLY A 98 -28.69 -2.43 -21.82
N ASN A 99 -29.37 -2.84 -20.77
CA ASN A 99 -29.74 -1.96 -19.63
C ASN A 99 -28.73 -1.97 -18.49
N LEU A 100 -27.62 -2.68 -18.63
CA LEU A 100 -26.57 -2.80 -17.62
C LEU A 100 -25.39 -1.91 -17.94
N THR A 101 -24.95 -1.13 -16.96
CA THR A 101 -23.72 -0.33 -17.04
C THR A 101 -22.75 -0.76 -15.96
N ALA A 102 -21.59 -1.26 -16.36
CA ALA A 102 -20.47 -1.53 -15.49
C ALA A 102 -19.57 -0.30 -15.41
N THR A 103 -19.20 0.10 -14.19
CA THR A 103 -18.31 1.23 -13.95
C THR A 103 -17.10 0.78 -13.13
N ALA A 104 -15.91 1.12 -13.58
CA ALA A 104 -14.67 0.80 -12.86
C ALA A 104 -14.67 1.46 -11.48
N LYS A 105 -14.15 0.73 -10.46
CA LYS A 105 -14.08 1.22 -9.08
C LYS A 105 -13.26 2.50 -8.96
N TYR A 106 -12.14 2.56 -9.66
CA TYR A 106 -11.23 3.70 -9.68
C TYR A 106 -11.05 4.21 -11.11
N SER A 107 -10.60 5.45 -11.22
CA SER A 107 -10.24 6.05 -12.50
C SER A 107 -8.86 5.59 -12.97
N GLY A 108 -8.61 5.72 -14.25
CA GLY A 108 -7.30 5.52 -14.86
C GLY A 108 -7.28 4.38 -15.87
N SER A 109 -6.12 4.20 -16.51
CA SER A 109 -5.98 3.30 -17.67
C SER A 109 -6.16 1.81 -17.33
N VAL A 110 -5.99 1.41 -16.07
CA VAL A 110 -6.26 0.02 -15.65
C VAL A 110 -7.73 -0.34 -15.84
N GLY A 111 -8.65 0.62 -15.63
CA GLY A 111 -10.07 0.40 -15.86
C GLY A 111 -10.40 -0.01 -17.31
N ASN A 112 -9.62 0.45 -18.30
CA ASN A 112 -9.81 0.12 -19.72
C ASN A 112 -9.37 -1.32 -20.06
N ARG A 113 -8.65 -1.98 -19.16
CA ARG A 113 -8.20 -3.38 -19.31
C ARG A 113 -9.18 -4.38 -18.69
N LEU A 114 -10.19 -3.86 -17.98
CA LEU A 114 -11.23 -4.69 -17.37
C LEU A 114 -12.28 -5.08 -18.39
N THR A 115 -12.68 -6.34 -18.35
CA THR A 115 -13.79 -6.87 -19.15
C THR A 115 -14.79 -7.53 -18.18
N VAL A 116 -16.07 -7.30 -18.43
CA VAL A 116 -17.15 -7.94 -17.66
C VAL A 116 -17.91 -8.87 -18.59
N SER A 117 -18.10 -10.11 -18.17
CA SER A 117 -18.94 -11.11 -18.83
C SER A 117 -20.18 -11.37 -17.98
N ILE A 118 -21.33 -11.50 -18.66
CA ILE A 118 -22.61 -11.85 -18.06
C ILE A 118 -23.12 -13.08 -18.77
N GLU A 119 -23.25 -14.18 -18.05
CA GLU A 119 -23.66 -15.48 -18.60
C GLU A 119 -24.87 -16.02 -17.83
N ALA A 120 -25.86 -16.53 -18.57
CA ALA A 120 -27.02 -17.18 -17.97
C ALA A 120 -26.60 -18.48 -17.25
N ILE A 121 -27.16 -18.70 -16.07
CA ILE A 121 -26.90 -19.93 -15.32
C ILE A 121 -27.72 -21.08 -15.95
N PRO A 122 -27.10 -22.16 -16.44
CA PRO A 122 -27.82 -23.27 -16.99
C PRO A 122 -28.80 -23.89 -15.99
N GLY A 123 -30.05 -24.06 -16.41
CA GLY A 123 -31.12 -24.64 -15.56
C GLY A 123 -31.81 -23.67 -14.61
N ASN A 124 -31.37 -22.42 -14.50
CA ASN A 124 -31.98 -21.40 -13.63
C ASN A 124 -32.41 -20.18 -14.47
N SER A 125 -33.70 -20.16 -14.82
CA SER A 125 -34.26 -19.03 -15.58
C SER A 125 -34.19 -17.73 -14.77
N GLY A 126 -33.66 -16.66 -15.40
CA GLY A 126 -33.57 -15.35 -14.78
C GLY A 126 -32.36 -15.14 -13.88
N GLN A 127 -31.45 -16.11 -13.77
CA GLN A 127 -30.22 -15.96 -13.00
C GLN A 127 -29.00 -15.85 -13.93
N TYR A 128 -28.03 -15.03 -13.55
CA TYR A 128 -26.84 -14.74 -14.34
C TYR A 128 -25.60 -14.77 -13.47
N TYR A 129 -24.49 -15.27 -14.03
CA TYR A 129 -23.16 -15.05 -13.48
C TYR A 129 -22.58 -13.76 -14.04
N VAL A 130 -22.04 -12.94 -13.18
CA VAL A 130 -21.23 -11.79 -13.55
C VAL A 130 -19.78 -12.08 -13.19
N ARG A 131 -18.90 -12.01 -14.18
CA ARG A 131 -17.47 -12.28 -14.02
C ARG A 131 -16.68 -11.07 -14.47
N THR A 132 -15.59 -10.78 -13.75
CA THR A 132 -14.68 -9.70 -14.10
C THR A 132 -13.33 -10.27 -14.50
N PHE A 133 -12.80 -9.79 -15.61
CA PHE A 133 -11.50 -10.21 -16.14
C PHE A 133 -10.58 -9.00 -16.26
N LEU A 134 -9.30 -9.21 -15.97
CA LEU A 134 -8.23 -8.26 -16.25
C LEU A 134 -7.30 -8.91 -17.30
N ASP A 135 -7.15 -8.29 -18.45
CA ASP A 135 -6.35 -8.81 -19.57
C ASP A 135 -6.69 -10.28 -19.92
N GLY A 136 -7.95 -10.67 -19.81
CA GLY A 136 -8.42 -12.02 -20.10
C GLY A 136 -8.29 -13.03 -18.95
N SER A 137 -7.70 -12.64 -17.83
CA SER A 137 -7.64 -13.48 -16.61
C SER A 137 -8.74 -13.08 -15.63
N GLU A 138 -9.50 -14.05 -15.14
CA GLU A 138 -10.56 -13.81 -14.15
C GLU A 138 -9.95 -13.34 -12.83
N VAL A 139 -10.47 -12.22 -12.30
CA VAL A 139 -9.96 -11.57 -11.09
C VAL A 139 -10.96 -11.54 -9.94
N ASP A 140 -12.18 -11.95 -10.19
CA ASP A 140 -13.25 -11.99 -9.20
C ASP A 140 -13.89 -13.36 -9.10
N ILE A 141 -14.44 -13.68 -7.92
CA ILE A 141 -15.30 -14.85 -7.75
C ILE A 141 -16.63 -14.55 -8.44
N PRO A 142 -17.15 -15.45 -9.30
CA PRO A 142 -18.43 -15.23 -9.97
C PRO A 142 -19.55 -14.97 -8.98
N VAL A 143 -20.27 -13.87 -9.17
CA VAL A 143 -21.43 -13.51 -8.36
C VAL A 143 -22.68 -13.81 -9.15
N SER A 144 -23.63 -14.53 -8.55
CA SER A 144 -24.94 -14.81 -9.18
C SER A 144 -25.93 -13.71 -8.85
N TYR A 145 -26.66 -13.25 -9.85
CA TYR A 145 -27.75 -12.28 -9.72
C TYR A 145 -29.06 -12.87 -10.25
N THR A 146 -30.15 -12.45 -9.64
CA THR A 146 -31.56 -12.78 -10.04
C THR A 146 -32.23 -11.56 -10.61
#